data_e70adf27669a9093c107a6cf7b8cf73d
#
_entry.id   e70adf27669a9093c107a6cf7b8cf73d
#
_cell.length_a   1.000
_cell.length_b   1.000
_cell.length_c   1.000
_cell.angle_alpha   90.00
_cell.angle_beta   90.00
_cell.angle_gamma   90.00
#
_symmetry.space_group_name_H-M   'P 1'
#
loop_
_entity.id
_entity.type
_entity.pdbx_description
1 polymer ?
#
loop_
_entity_poly.entity_id
_entity_poly.type
_entity_poly.pdbx_seq_one_letter_code
_entity_poly.pdbx_strand_id
1 'polypeptide(L)'
;MAFWNRKSEAAEQKSISYGLDSPALMELMLRGDKPSLSAVSPETAMRLSTVYSCIKVLSETVSTLPCHLYKLSADRVSKTHQWSDMMHSLVYRSPNDWQTAQEFWQMQVVNLCLRGNSYSYIVRGESGRVVSLHPIPTDSVSVDIQHQNQITYHVTIGEKGRERTMVLQPSEVLHFKGMTTDGIRGISPISYQGSLLGGAIEQ
;
A
#
# COMPACT_ATOMS: atom_id res chain seq x y z
N MET A 1 -21.75 -54.31 17.89
CA MET A 1 -22.05 -52.86 17.86
C MET A 1 -21.07 -52.15 18.79
N ALA A 2 -20.04 -51.57 18.24
CA ALA A 2 -18.99 -50.86 18.99
C ALA A 2 -19.18 -49.35 18.78
N PHE A 3 -19.63 -48.66 19.82
CA PHE A 3 -19.78 -47.20 19.85
C PHE A 3 -18.41 -46.56 19.98
N TRP A 4 -18.04 -45.77 18.99
CA TRP A 4 -16.79 -45.02 18.91
C TRP A 4 -16.92 -43.71 19.74
N ASN A 5 -16.25 -43.72 20.89
CA ASN A 5 -16.16 -42.56 21.76
C ASN A 5 -14.94 -41.71 21.35
N ARG A 6 -15.13 -40.71 20.51
CA ARG A 6 -14.10 -39.74 20.15
C ARG A 6 -14.14 -38.62 21.18
N LYS A 7 -13.34 -38.68 22.22
CA LYS A 7 -13.04 -37.53 23.07
C LYS A 7 -12.34 -36.49 22.25
N SER A 8 -12.95 -35.35 22.06
CA SER A 8 -12.32 -34.12 21.60
C SER A 8 -11.38 -33.61 22.70
N GLU A 9 -10.08 -33.79 22.54
CA GLU A 9 -9.10 -33.05 23.33
C GLU A 9 -9.16 -31.57 22.85
N ALA A 10 -9.88 -30.77 23.62
CA ALA A 10 -9.74 -29.32 23.55
C ALA A 10 -8.33 -28.98 24.02
N ALA A 11 -7.48 -28.50 23.14
CA ALA A 11 -6.17 -27.97 23.48
C ALA A 11 -6.41 -26.77 24.44
N GLU A 12 -6.08 -26.99 25.70
CA GLU A 12 -6.11 -25.98 26.75
C GLU A 12 -5.02 -24.94 26.41
N GLN A 13 -5.42 -23.83 25.86
CA GLN A 13 -4.54 -22.70 25.58
C GLN A 13 -4.17 -22.06 26.91
N LYS A 14 -3.06 -22.51 27.50
CA LYS A 14 -2.48 -21.92 28.70
C LYS A 14 -2.04 -20.50 28.39
N SER A 15 -2.79 -19.53 28.88
CA SER A 15 -2.35 -18.12 28.89
C SER A 15 -1.12 -18.02 29.81
N ILE A 16 0.05 -17.80 29.23
CA ILE A 16 1.29 -17.58 29.98
C ILE A 16 1.31 -16.10 30.39
N SER A 17 0.97 -15.80 31.64
CA SER A 17 1.17 -14.45 32.19
C SER A 17 2.60 -14.34 32.73
N TYR A 18 3.38 -13.46 32.12
CA TYR A 18 4.73 -13.13 32.59
C TYR A 18 4.64 -11.97 33.60
N GLY A 19 5.23 -12.12 34.78
CA GLY A 19 5.46 -10.98 35.68
C GLY A 19 6.50 -10.02 35.05
N LEU A 20 6.37 -8.73 35.35
CA LEU A 20 7.25 -7.68 34.81
C LEU A 20 8.75 -7.91 35.06
N ASP A 21 9.10 -8.71 36.08
CA ASP A 21 10.48 -9.03 36.49
C ASP A 21 10.91 -10.46 36.06
N SER A 22 10.18 -11.11 35.16
CA SER A 22 10.48 -12.48 34.76
C SER A 22 11.66 -12.52 33.78
N PRO A 23 12.70 -13.36 34.03
CA PRO A 23 13.81 -13.55 33.10
C PRO A 23 13.37 -13.98 31.70
N ALA A 24 12.25 -14.72 31.61
CA ALA A 24 11.66 -15.15 30.37
C ALA A 24 11.08 -13.99 29.52
N LEU A 25 10.52 -12.96 30.16
CA LEU A 25 10.08 -11.75 29.47
C LEU A 25 11.27 -10.97 28.91
N MET A 26 12.36 -10.89 29.69
CA MET A 26 13.59 -10.21 29.30
C MET A 26 14.28 -10.94 28.13
N GLU A 27 14.30 -12.27 28.15
CA GLU A 27 14.81 -13.09 27.06
C GLU A 27 13.95 -12.96 25.77
N LEU A 28 12.64 -12.87 25.92
CA LEU A 28 11.70 -12.62 24.80
C LEU A 28 11.94 -11.26 24.14
N MET A 29 12.19 -10.21 24.98
CA MET A 29 12.52 -8.87 24.50
C MET A 29 13.89 -8.79 23.81
N LEU A 30 14.88 -9.52 24.33
CA LEU A 30 16.24 -9.55 23.77
C LEU A 30 16.32 -10.39 22.49
N ARG A 31 15.53 -11.43 22.35
CA ARG A 31 15.48 -12.28 21.15
C ARG A 31 14.90 -11.58 19.92
N GLY A 32 14.17 -10.49 20.09
CA GLY A 32 13.51 -9.83 18.98
C GLY A 32 12.44 -10.70 18.28
N ASP A 33 12.16 -11.90 18.82
CA ASP A 33 11.05 -12.73 18.41
C ASP A 33 9.76 -12.01 18.83
N LYS A 34 9.25 -11.21 17.90
CA LYS A 34 7.88 -10.71 18.03
C LYS A 34 7.00 -11.95 18.18
N PRO A 35 6.16 -12.04 19.23
CA PRO A 35 5.14 -13.08 19.26
C PRO A 35 4.44 -13.01 17.91
N SER A 36 4.28 -14.15 17.25
CA SER A 36 3.54 -14.23 16.01
C SER A 36 2.04 -14.02 16.31
N LEU A 37 1.71 -12.81 16.71
CA LEU A 37 0.36 -12.31 16.51
C LEU A 37 0.16 -12.35 15.01
N SER A 38 -0.85 -13.05 14.56
CA SER A 38 -1.20 -13.27 13.17
C SER A 38 -0.97 -11.98 12.39
N ALA A 39 -0.07 -12.01 11.40
CA ALA A 39 0.25 -10.81 10.64
C ALA A 39 -1.06 -10.28 10.04
N VAL A 40 -1.54 -9.16 10.57
CA VAL A 40 -2.79 -8.56 10.11
C VAL A 40 -2.58 -8.10 8.68
N SER A 41 -3.21 -8.77 7.73
CA SER A 41 -3.17 -8.37 6.34
C SER A 41 -4.04 -7.10 6.14
N PRO A 42 -3.77 -6.30 5.10
CA PRO A 42 -4.62 -5.18 4.73
C PRO A 42 -6.10 -5.56 4.59
N GLU A 43 -6.37 -6.74 4.02
CA GLU A 43 -7.72 -7.26 3.83
C GLU A 43 -8.40 -7.63 5.16
N THR A 44 -7.63 -8.19 6.09
CA THR A 44 -8.14 -8.52 7.43
C THR A 44 -8.39 -7.25 8.25
N ALA A 45 -7.48 -6.26 8.16
CA ALA A 45 -7.66 -4.97 8.82
C ALA A 45 -8.92 -4.23 8.35
N MET A 46 -9.27 -4.33 7.07
CA MET A 46 -10.49 -3.72 6.50
C MET A 46 -11.80 -4.32 7.04
N ARG A 47 -11.77 -5.46 7.73
CA ARG A 47 -12.94 -6.04 8.41
C ARG A 47 -13.29 -5.28 9.69
N LEU A 48 -12.34 -4.55 10.27
CA LEU A 48 -12.63 -3.65 11.40
C LEU A 48 -13.37 -2.41 10.89
N SER A 49 -14.57 -2.19 11.40
CA SER A 49 -15.42 -1.06 10.99
C SER A 49 -14.74 0.29 11.17
N THR A 50 -13.95 0.44 12.25
CA THR A 50 -13.19 1.66 12.53
C THR A 50 -12.11 1.91 11.46
N VAL A 51 -11.33 0.89 11.10
CA VAL A 51 -10.30 0.99 10.06
C VAL A 51 -10.92 1.33 8.71
N TYR A 52 -11.98 0.60 8.35
CA TYR A 52 -12.73 0.85 7.13
C TYR A 52 -13.25 2.29 7.06
N SER A 53 -13.89 2.77 8.13
CA SER A 53 -14.45 4.13 8.19
C SER A 53 -13.38 5.20 8.08
N CYS A 54 -12.23 5.04 8.75
CA CYS A 54 -11.10 5.97 8.66
C CYS A 54 -10.56 6.04 7.23
N ILE A 55 -10.29 4.89 6.59
CA ILE A 55 -9.76 4.83 5.23
C ILE A 55 -10.77 5.40 4.24
N LYS A 56 -12.06 5.08 4.39
CA LYS A 56 -13.14 5.63 3.57
C LYS A 56 -13.15 7.14 3.62
N VAL A 57 -13.22 7.74 4.82
CA VAL A 57 -13.26 9.20 4.98
C VAL A 57 -12.02 9.86 4.37
N LEU A 58 -10.83 9.34 4.65
CA LEU A 58 -9.59 9.90 4.11
C LEU A 58 -9.54 9.83 2.58
N SER A 59 -9.87 8.66 2.01
CA SER A 59 -9.79 8.46 0.56
C SER A 59 -10.85 9.25 -0.20
N GLU A 60 -12.08 9.32 0.30
CA GLU A 60 -13.15 10.12 -0.31
C GLU A 60 -12.82 11.62 -0.22
N THR A 61 -12.35 12.10 0.94
CA THR A 61 -12.01 13.52 1.11
C THR A 61 -10.88 13.95 0.17
N VAL A 62 -9.79 13.19 0.10
CA VAL A 62 -8.66 13.54 -0.76
C VAL A 62 -9.02 13.44 -2.24
N SER A 63 -9.80 12.43 -2.63
CA SER A 63 -10.18 12.21 -4.04
C SER A 63 -11.13 13.28 -4.60
N THR A 64 -11.85 14.00 -3.73
CA THR A 64 -12.70 15.12 -4.16
C THR A 64 -11.93 16.41 -4.40
N LEU A 65 -10.67 16.48 -3.95
CA LEU A 65 -9.83 17.67 -4.19
C LEU A 65 -9.41 17.73 -5.66
N PRO A 66 -9.66 18.85 -6.36
CA PRO A 66 -9.32 18.98 -7.76
C PRO A 66 -7.80 19.06 -7.94
N CYS A 67 -7.24 18.19 -8.77
CA CYS A 67 -5.83 18.22 -9.15
C CYS A 67 -5.66 19.03 -10.45
N HIS A 68 -5.03 20.20 -10.36
CA HIS A 68 -4.84 21.08 -11.49
C HIS A 68 -3.37 21.20 -11.90
N LEU A 69 -3.14 21.32 -13.21
CA LEU A 69 -1.82 21.54 -13.77
C LEU A 69 -1.55 23.04 -13.97
N TYR A 70 -0.42 23.52 -13.46
CA TYR A 70 0.04 24.89 -13.61
C TYR A 70 1.42 24.94 -14.24
N LYS A 71 1.60 25.89 -15.15
CA LYS A 71 2.93 26.26 -15.67
C LYS A 71 3.47 27.43 -14.84
N LEU A 72 4.66 27.23 -14.27
CA LEU A 72 5.38 28.31 -13.60
C LEU A 72 6.07 29.21 -14.62
N SER A 73 6.04 30.52 -14.40
CA SER A 73 6.85 31.46 -15.19
C SER A 73 8.35 31.27 -14.91
N ALA A 74 9.21 31.85 -15.74
CA ALA A 74 10.66 31.75 -15.60
C ALA A 74 11.16 32.29 -14.25
N ASP A 75 10.52 33.32 -13.72
CA ASP A 75 10.81 33.94 -12.42
C ASP A 75 10.23 33.15 -11.23
N ARG A 76 9.47 32.07 -11.49
CA ARG A 76 8.76 31.22 -10.49
C ARG A 76 7.75 31.99 -9.61
N VAL A 77 7.37 33.21 -9.98
CA VAL A 77 6.43 34.03 -9.22
C VAL A 77 4.99 33.82 -9.68
N SER A 78 4.78 33.81 -10.99
CA SER A 78 3.42 33.66 -11.55
C SER A 78 3.14 32.22 -11.97
N LYS A 79 1.87 31.80 -11.82
CA LYS A 79 1.36 30.49 -12.19
C LYS A 79 0.25 30.66 -13.22
N THR A 80 0.38 29.99 -14.36
CA THR A 80 -0.66 29.98 -15.40
C THR A 80 -1.27 28.59 -15.47
N HIS A 81 -2.59 28.53 -15.39
CA HIS A 81 -3.34 27.29 -15.47
C HIS A 81 -3.26 26.68 -16.88
N GLN A 82 -3.03 25.38 -16.99
CA GLN A 82 -2.86 24.66 -18.25
C GLN A 82 -4.10 23.80 -18.58
N TRP A 83 -5.24 24.42 -18.84
CA TRP A 83 -6.51 23.74 -19.09
C TRP A 83 -6.51 22.83 -20.35
N SER A 84 -5.80 23.23 -21.38
CA SER A 84 -5.75 22.53 -22.67
C SER A 84 -4.63 21.49 -22.77
N ASP A 85 -3.83 21.32 -21.73
CA ASP A 85 -2.76 20.33 -21.71
C ASP A 85 -3.36 18.93 -21.49
N MET A 86 -2.91 17.96 -22.27
CA MET A 86 -3.32 16.54 -22.12
C MET A 86 -3.04 16.02 -20.71
N MET A 87 -1.91 16.41 -20.12
CA MET A 87 -1.57 16.04 -18.75
C MET A 87 -2.61 16.55 -17.73
N HIS A 88 -3.17 17.76 -17.94
CA HIS A 88 -4.28 18.27 -17.11
C HIS A 88 -5.49 17.35 -17.19
N SER A 89 -5.85 16.88 -18.39
CA SER A 89 -6.97 15.96 -18.59
C SER A 89 -6.75 14.63 -17.84
N LEU A 90 -5.52 14.11 -17.83
CA LEU A 90 -5.19 12.86 -17.13
C LEU A 90 -5.37 12.97 -15.61
N VAL A 91 -4.94 14.07 -15.01
CA VAL A 91 -5.01 14.23 -13.55
C VAL A 91 -6.33 14.77 -13.03
N TYR A 92 -7.11 15.46 -13.90
CA TYR A 92 -8.35 16.12 -13.53
C TYR A 92 -9.62 15.39 -13.99
N ARG A 93 -9.61 14.74 -15.16
CA ARG A 93 -10.80 14.10 -15.75
C ARG A 93 -10.72 12.57 -15.70
N SER A 94 -9.77 11.98 -16.41
CA SER A 94 -9.61 10.54 -16.51
C SER A 94 -8.16 10.15 -16.80
N PRO A 95 -7.51 9.39 -15.92
CA PRO A 95 -6.14 8.93 -16.12
C PRO A 95 -6.04 7.80 -17.15
N ASN A 96 -7.12 7.08 -17.38
CA ASN A 96 -7.23 5.95 -18.34
C ASN A 96 -8.68 5.80 -18.83
N ASP A 97 -8.92 4.79 -19.66
CA ASP A 97 -10.22 4.60 -20.35
C ASP A 97 -11.33 4.08 -19.44
N TRP A 98 -11.01 3.55 -18.25
CA TRP A 98 -11.99 2.92 -17.36
C TRP A 98 -12.14 3.56 -15.98
N GLN A 99 -11.35 4.60 -15.65
CA GLN A 99 -11.42 5.29 -14.38
C GLN A 99 -11.61 6.79 -14.56
N THR A 100 -12.43 7.36 -13.69
CA THR A 100 -12.45 8.80 -13.46
C THR A 100 -11.22 9.21 -12.62
N ALA A 101 -10.85 10.49 -12.66
CA ALA A 101 -9.77 11.00 -11.81
C ALA A 101 -10.08 10.78 -10.32
N GLN A 102 -11.34 10.95 -9.90
CA GLN A 102 -11.74 10.74 -8.52
C GLN A 102 -11.51 9.28 -8.07
N GLU A 103 -11.95 8.30 -8.86
CA GLU A 103 -11.74 6.88 -8.56
C GLU A 103 -10.26 6.52 -8.51
N PHE A 104 -9.48 7.08 -9.43
CA PHE A 104 -8.03 6.88 -9.44
C PHE A 104 -7.37 7.41 -8.17
N TRP A 105 -7.63 8.68 -7.80
CA TRP A 105 -7.06 9.28 -6.60
C TRP A 105 -7.53 8.58 -5.33
N GLN A 106 -8.81 8.19 -5.26
CA GLN A 106 -9.34 7.43 -4.14
C GLN A 106 -8.57 6.12 -3.95
N MET A 107 -8.37 5.37 -5.02
CA MET A 107 -7.62 4.11 -4.98
C MET A 107 -6.15 4.31 -4.58
N GLN A 108 -5.48 5.39 -5.06
CA GLN A 108 -4.12 5.72 -4.64
C GLN A 108 -4.05 5.94 -3.12
N VAL A 109 -5.00 6.70 -2.57
CA VAL A 109 -5.05 6.96 -1.12
C VAL A 109 -5.37 5.70 -0.31
N VAL A 110 -6.29 4.86 -0.78
CA VAL A 110 -6.58 3.57 -0.13
C VAL A 110 -5.33 2.70 -0.04
N ASN A 111 -4.56 2.59 -1.14
CA ASN A 111 -3.31 1.82 -1.14
C ASN A 111 -2.26 2.43 -0.20
N LEU A 112 -2.14 3.76 -0.14
CA LEU A 112 -1.26 4.44 0.80
C LEU A 112 -1.63 4.13 2.25
N CYS A 113 -2.92 4.18 2.60
CA CYS A 113 -3.39 3.89 3.95
C CYS A 113 -3.19 2.43 4.35
N LEU A 114 -3.40 1.50 3.42
CA LEU A 114 -3.28 0.07 3.69
C LEU A 114 -1.84 -0.45 3.61
N ARG A 115 -1.11 -0.06 2.58
CA ARG A 115 0.18 -0.65 2.21
C ARG A 115 1.35 0.31 2.33
N GLY A 116 1.08 1.60 2.59
CA GLY A 116 2.11 2.64 2.65
C GLY A 116 2.66 3.07 1.29
N ASN A 117 2.32 2.37 0.23
CA ASN A 117 2.78 2.64 -1.14
C ASN A 117 1.62 2.52 -2.12
N SER A 118 1.70 3.26 -3.22
CA SER A 118 0.81 3.08 -4.36
C SER A 118 1.56 3.34 -5.66
N TYR A 119 1.31 2.51 -6.66
CA TYR A 119 2.06 2.51 -7.92
C TYR A 119 1.12 2.63 -9.10
N SER A 120 1.56 3.37 -10.12
CA SER A 120 0.89 3.41 -11.42
C SER A 120 1.92 3.42 -12.54
N TYR A 121 1.67 2.65 -13.58
CA TYR A 121 2.47 2.63 -14.79
C TYR A 121 2.16 3.84 -15.65
N ILE A 122 3.18 4.51 -16.13
CA ILE A 122 3.09 5.68 -16.99
C ILE A 122 3.22 5.24 -18.44
N VAL A 123 2.10 5.24 -19.16
CA VAL A 123 2.11 4.96 -20.60
C VAL A 123 2.46 6.23 -21.36
N ARG A 124 3.45 6.11 -22.25
CA ARG A 124 3.89 7.21 -23.11
C ARG A 124 3.61 6.89 -24.56
N GLY A 125 3.16 7.90 -25.31
CA GLY A 125 3.02 7.81 -26.76
C GLY A 125 4.35 7.96 -27.50
N GLU A 126 4.34 7.85 -28.82
CA GLU A 126 5.52 7.98 -29.67
C GLU A 126 6.29 9.30 -29.51
N SER A 127 5.58 10.37 -29.15
CA SER A 127 6.18 11.68 -28.84
C SER A 127 6.83 11.78 -27.45
N GLY A 128 6.85 10.69 -26.67
CA GLY A 128 7.31 10.66 -25.27
C GLY A 128 6.37 11.32 -24.27
N ARG A 129 5.23 11.87 -24.71
CA ARG A 129 4.22 12.47 -23.82
C ARG A 129 3.45 11.38 -23.10
N VAL A 130 3.05 11.66 -21.86
CA VAL A 130 2.19 10.76 -21.09
C VAL A 130 0.80 10.71 -21.71
N VAL A 131 0.32 9.51 -22.00
CA VAL A 131 -1.00 9.26 -22.61
C VAL A 131 -1.99 8.73 -21.60
N SER A 132 -1.55 7.86 -20.69
CA SER A 132 -2.41 7.29 -19.65
C SER A 132 -1.62 6.83 -18.43
N LEU A 133 -2.34 6.68 -17.31
CA LEU A 133 -1.81 6.17 -16.04
C LEU A 133 -2.59 4.92 -15.67
N HIS A 134 -1.90 3.79 -15.54
CA HIS A 134 -2.50 2.50 -15.23
C HIS A 134 -2.08 2.05 -13.83
N PRO A 135 -3.02 1.89 -12.89
CA PRO A 135 -2.70 1.40 -11.57
C PRO A 135 -2.07 0.02 -11.60
N ILE A 136 -1.06 -0.18 -10.76
CA ILE A 136 -0.41 -1.48 -10.56
C ILE A 136 -0.79 -1.96 -9.16
N PRO A 137 -1.21 -3.23 -8.97
CA PRO A 137 -1.44 -3.80 -7.66
C PRO A 137 -0.18 -3.67 -6.80
N THR A 138 -0.29 -3.06 -5.63
CA THR A 138 0.87 -2.75 -4.79
C THR A 138 1.63 -4.01 -4.37
N ASP A 139 0.91 -5.12 -4.15
CA ASP A 139 1.49 -6.40 -3.73
C ASP A 139 2.29 -7.09 -4.85
N SER A 140 2.11 -6.66 -6.10
CA SER A 140 2.86 -7.19 -7.25
C SER A 140 4.15 -6.42 -7.53
N VAL A 141 4.45 -5.36 -6.77
CA VAL A 141 5.61 -4.50 -6.99
C VAL A 141 6.67 -4.71 -5.93
N SER A 142 7.87 -5.08 -6.33
CA SER A 142 9.08 -5.05 -5.50
C SER A 142 9.99 -3.91 -5.95
N VAL A 143 10.48 -3.13 -5.01
CA VAL A 143 11.40 -2.02 -5.27
C VAL A 143 12.81 -2.45 -4.87
N ASP A 144 13.73 -2.46 -5.82
CA ASP A 144 15.13 -2.82 -5.60
C ASP A 144 16.06 -1.63 -5.84
N ILE A 145 17.15 -1.63 -5.08
CA ILE A 145 18.23 -0.66 -5.23
C ILE A 145 19.41 -1.40 -5.85
N GLN A 146 19.73 -1.08 -7.09
CA GLN A 146 20.90 -1.62 -7.77
C GLN A 146 22.18 -0.88 -7.36
N HIS A 147 23.33 -1.42 -7.77
CA HIS A 147 24.61 -0.75 -7.63
C HIS A 147 24.52 0.69 -8.19
N GLN A 148 25.08 1.65 -7.47
CA GLN A 148 25.04 3.10 -7.78
C GLN A 148 23.72 3.81 -7.41
N ASN A 149 22.95 3.29 -6.44
CA ASN A 149 21.69 3.89 -5.97
C ASN A 149 20.60 4.04 -7.05
N GLN A 150 20.66 3.23 -8.12
CA GLN A 150 19.59 3.19 -9.11
C GLN A 150 18.41 2.38 -8.57
N ILE A 151 17.25 3.03 -8.45
CA ILE A 151 16.01 2.38 -8.06
C ILE A 151 15.41 1.70 -9.29
N THR A 152 15.01 0.44 -9.14
CA THR A 152 14.25 -0.30 -10.15
C THR A 152 13.00 -0.91 -9.53
N TYR A 153 11.94 -1.00 -10.33
CA TYR A 153 10.66 -1.58 -9.92
C TYR A 153 10.47 -2.90 -10.64
N HIS A 154 10.37 -3.98 -9.88
CA HIS A 154 10.06 -5.31 -10.41
C HIS A 154 8.57 -5.55 -10.24
N VAL A 155 7.86 -5.63 -11.35
CA VAL A 155 6.40 -5.84 -11.37
C VAL A 155 6.12 -7.26 -11.82
N THR A 156 5.52 -8.07 -10.96
CA THR A 156 5.12 -9.44 -11.26
C THR A 156 3.67 -9.45 -11.75
N ILE A 157 3.47 -9.87 -13.00
CA ILE A 157 2.17 -9.93 -13.66
C ILE A 157 1.89 -11.38 -14.06
N GLY A 158 0.66 -11.83 -13.86
CA GLY A 158 0.21 -13.15 -14.29
C GLY A 158 -0.44 -13.96 -13.17
N GLU A 159 -1.01 -15.10 -13.54
CA GLU A 159 -1.58 -16.06 -12.60
C GLU A 159 -0.48 -16.96 -12.03
N LYS A 160 -0.74 -17.52 -10.85
CA LYS A 160 0.16 -18.43 -10.15
C LYS A 160 0.62 -19.57 -11.08
N GLY A 161 1.93 -19.62 -11.36
CA GLY A 161 2.54 -20.59 -12.28
C GLY A 161 2.75 -20.09 -13.72
N ARG A 162 2.30 -18.87 -14.06
CA ARG A 162 2.59 -18.18 -15.34
C ARG A 162 3.00 -16.72 -15.10
N GLU A 163 3.69 -16.48 -14.01
CA GLU A 163 4.14 -15.16 -13.63
C GLU A 163 5.25 -14.66 -14.56
N ARG A 164 5.15 -13.39 -14.97
CA ARG A 164 6.20 -12.68 -15.70
C ARG A 164 6.61 -11.47 -14.89
N THR A 165 7.89 -11.29 -14.68
CA THR A 165 8.43 -10.10 -14.01
C THR A 165 8.88 -9.10 -15.06
N MET A 166 8.35 -7.90 -14.99
CA MET A 166 8.79 -6.75 -15.78
C MET A 166 9.64 -5.86 -14.89
N VAL A 167 10.75 -5.34 -15.42
CA VAL A 167 11.60 -4.38 -14.73
C VAL A 167 11.31 -3.00 -15.32
N LEU A 168 10.83 -2.10 -14.48
CA LEU A 168 10.47 -0.73 -14.85
C LEU A 168 11.45 0.27 -14.24
N GLN A 169 11.72 1.33 -14.98
CA GLN A 169 12.55 2.44 -14.53
C GLN A 169 11.70 3.46 -13.73
N PRO A 170 12.34 4.30 -12.89
CA PRO A 170 11.62 5.34 -12.14
C PRO A 170 10.83 6.32 -12.99
N SER A 171 11.24 6.53 -14.24
CA SER A 171 10.53 7.38 -15.21
C SER A 171 9.24 6.76 -15.76
N GLU A 172 9.05 5.44 -15.58
CA GLU A 172 7.90 4.68 -16.06
C GLU A 172 6.87 4.40 -14.96
N VAL A 173 7.21 4.70 -13.69
CA VAL A 173 6.35 4.42 -12.54
C VAL A 173 6.06 5.70 -11.79
N LEU A 174 4.77 5.99 -11.60
CA LEU A 174 4.30 6.99 -10.66
C LEU A 174 4.17 6.30 -9.30
N HIS A 175 5.10 6.60 -8.40
CA HIS A 175 5.15 6.01 -7.06
C HIS A 175 4.77 7.04 -6.00
N PHE A 176 3.63 6.82 -5.35
CA PHE A 176 3.23 7.54 -4.15
C PHE A 176 3.72 6.78 -2.92
N LYS A 177 4.41 7.48 -2.04
CA LYS A 177 4.94 6.94 -0.78
C LYS A 177 4.25 7.60 0.39
N GLY A 178 3.85 6.80 1.37
CA GLY A 178 3.44 7.28 2.68
C GLY A 178 4.64 7.69 3.52
N MET A 179 4.50 7.56 4.85
CA MET A 179 5.62 7.77 5.76
C MET A 179 6.74 6.77 5.45
N THR A 180 7.98 7.23 5.39
CA THR A 180 9.14 6.41 5.02
C THR A 180 10.32 6.68 5.96
N THR A 181 11.12 5.65 6.22
CA THR A 181 12.39 5.76 6.97
C THR A 181 13.61 5.72 6.07
N ASP A 182 13.50 5.11 4.89
CA ASP A 182 14.60 4.94 3.91
C ASP A 182 14.50 5.91 2.72
N GLY A 183 13.39 6.67 2.61
CA GLY A 183 13.11 7.55 1.49
C GLY A 183 12.68 6.82 0.21
N ILE A 184 12.65 5.48 0.21
CA ILE A 184 12.44 4.65 -0.97
C ILE A 184 11.10 3.94 -0.92
N ARG A 185 10.80 3.32 0.22
CA ARG A 185 9.54 2.58 0.45
C ARG A 185 8.73 3.24 1.55
N GLY A 186 7.45 3.38 1.34
CA GLY A 186 6.51 3.79 2.39
C GLY A 186 6.25 2.64 3.36
N ILE A 187 6.11 2.96 4.63
CA ILE A 187 5.77 2.01 5.69
C ILE A 187 4.27 1.80 5.67
N SER A 188 3.82 0.53 5.69
CA SER A 188 2.41 0.20 5.86
C SER A 188 1.96 0.55 7.29
N PRO A 189 1.00 1.46 7.48
CA PRO A 189 0.46 1.76 8.81
C PRO A 189 -0.15 0.52 9.47
N ILE A 190 -0.80 -0.35 8.67
CA ILE A 190 -1.43 -1.58 9.12
C ILE A 190 -0.39 -2.57 9.65
N SER A 191 0.67 -2.81 8.89
CA SER A 191 1.73 -3.73 9.32
C SER A 191 2.49 -3.21 10.54
N TYR A 192 2.65 -1.89 10.64
CA TYR A 192 3.35 -1.27 11.77
C TYR A 192 2.55 -1.39 13.08
N GLN A 193 1.23 -1.34 13.00
CA GLN A 193 0.33 -1.46 14.15
C GLN A 193 -0.35 -2.83 14.24
N GLY A 194 0.15 -3.81 13.50
CA GLY A 194 -0.48 -5.13 13.37
C GLY A 194 -0.76 -5.84 14.70
N SER A 195 0.10 -5.66 15.70
CA SER A 195 -0.11 -6.23 17.04
C SER A 195 -1.32 -5.64 17.78
N LEU A 196 -1.57 -4.34 17.60
CA LEU A 196 -2.73 -3.66 18.20
C LEU A 196 -4.03 -4.01 17.48
N LEU A 197 -3.98 -4.09 16.16
CA LEU A 197 -5.12 -4.43 15.33
C LEU A 197 -5.51 -5.91 15.46
N GLY A 198 -4.53 -6.83 15.61
CA GLY A 198 -4.78 -8.25 15.83
C GLY A 198 -5.65 -8.52 17.06
N GLY A 199 -5.31 -7.89 18.18
CA GLY A 199 -6.09 -8.01 19.40
C GLY A 199 -7.54 -7.46 19.31
N ALA A 200 -7.82 -6.56 18.37
CA ALA A 200 -9.16 -6.03 18.14
C ALA A 200 -10.00 -6.88 17.17
N ILE A 201 -9.37 -7.78 16.40
CA ILE A 201 -10.07 -8.69 15.47
C ILE A 201 -10.52 -9.96 16.20
N GLU A 202 -9.81 -10.36 17.26
CA GLU A 202 -10.10 -11.57 18.04
C GLU A 202 -11.20 -11.38 19.08
N GLN A 203 -11.73 -10.18 19.29
CA GLN A 203 -12.87 -9.85 20.16
C GLN A 203 -14.20 -9.89 19.38
#